data_a3e36035cdb85fb3d6cb9fdbadbbe08e
#
_entry.id   a3e36035cdb85fb3d6cb9fdbadbbe08e
#
_cell.length_a   1.000
_cell.length_b   1.000
_cell.length_c   1.000
_cell.angle_alpha   90.00
_cell.angle_beta   90.00
_cell.angle_gamma   90.00
#
_symmetry.space_group_name_H-M   'P 1'
#
loop_
_entity.id
_entity.type
_entity.pdbx_description
1 polymer ?
#
loop_
_entity_poly.entity_id
_entity_poly.type
_entity_poly.pdbx_seq_one_letter_code
_entity_poly.pdbx_strand_id
1 'polypeptide(L)'
;MEKHKGSAKRSVVIKTSVEAVWKKLSRITKLDWLEEQKSSKFLTQKKYGVGARRLISFEDGSNVEEHIVEWSTKKGFSYIAITGLPLLAYLATISMKKTSGGRVKVTWQSYFISNKKKKEFLEFSKFLNQFYTKSLRNLKSDIERN
;
A
#
# COMPACT_ATOMS: atom_id res chain seq x y z
N MET A 1 21.62 -19.77 5.57
CA MET A 1 20.18 -19.51 5.33
C MET A 1 20.02 -18.80 3.98
N GLU A 2 19.19 -19.36 3.14
CA GLU A 2 18.91 -18.77 1.82
C GLU A 2 17.96 -17.59 1.95
N LYS A 3 18.27 -16.49 1.24
CA LYS A 3 17.39 -15.30 1.17
C LYS A 3 16.77 -15.22 -0.21
N HIS A 4 15.49 -14.90 -0.25
CA HIS A 4 14.76 -14.69 -1.49
C HIS A 4 14.39 -13.21 -1.62
N LYS A 5 14.63 -12.66 -2.80
CA LYS A 5 14.25 -11.28 -3.14
C LYS A 5 13.03 -11.33 -4.04
N GLY A 6 12.04 -10.51 -3.73
CA GLY A 6 10.80 -10.47 -4.49
C GLY A 6 10.32 -9.08 -4.77
N SER A 7 9.33 -8.99 -5.63
CA SER A 7 8.64 -7.75 -5.94
C SER A 7 7.17 -8.05 -6.24
N ALA A 8 6.33 -7.05 -6.01
CA ALA A 8 4.92 -7.09 -6.37
C ALA A 8 4.57 -5.78 -7.03
N LYS A 9 3.71 -5.81 -8.05
CA LYS A 9 3.29 -4.61 -8.74
C LYS A 9 1.91 -4.82 -9.34
N ARG A 10 0.98 -3.93 -9.01
CA ARG A 10 -0.37 -3.91 -9.58
C ARG A 10 -0.77 -2.47 -9.83
N SER A 11 -1.66 -2.29 -10.79
CA SER A 11 -2.16 -0.96 -11.16
C SER A 11 -3.65 -1.02 -11.39
N VAL A 12 -4.29 0.14 -11.28
CA VAL A 12 -5.70 0.33 -11.62
C VAL A 12 -5.84 1.69 -12.29
N VAL A 13 -6.75 1.79 -13.24
CA VAL A 13 -7.08 3.05 -13.90
C VAL A 13 -8.43 3.52 -13.38
N ILE A 14 -8.47 4.74 -12.86
CA ILE A 14 -9.67 5.30 -12.22
C ILE A 14 -10.13 6.52 -13.03
N LYS A 15 -11.42 6.57 -13.34
CA LYS A 15 -12.01 7.69 -14.06
C LYS A 15 -12.29 8.81 -13.05
N THR A 16 -11.30 9.69 -12.87
CA THR A 16 -11.34 10.77 -11.88
C THR A 16 -10.16 11.72 -12.08
N SER A 17 -10.05 12.72 -11.20
CA SER A 17 -8.93 13.67 -11.17
C SER A 17 -7.81 13.20 -10.26
N VAL A 18 -6.60 13.74 -10.48
CA VAL A 18 -5.45 13.52 -9.60
C VAL A 18 -5.78 14.00 -8.16
N GLU A 19 -6.48 15.14 -8.05
CA GLU A 19 -6.88 15.72 -6.75
C GLU A 19 -7.77 14.75 -5.96
N ALA A 20 -8.73 14.11 -6.62
CA ALA A 20 -9.64 13.16 -5.96
C ALA A 20 -8.89 11.91 -5.47
N VAL A 21 -7.97 11.39 -6.28
CA VAL A 21 -7.14 10.24 -5.88
C VAL A 21 -6.23 10.62 -4.72
N TRP A 22 -5.55 11.76 -4.81
CA TRP A 22 -4.64 12.21 -3.76
C TRP A 22 -5.37 12.46 -2.45
N LYS A 23 -6.54 13.07 -2.50
CA LYS A 23 -7.38 13.29 -1.32
C LYS A 23 -7.65 11.96 -0.59
N LYS A 24 -7.90 10.91 -1.34
CA LYS A 24 -8.15 9.57 -0.76
C LYS A 24 -6.86 8.93 -0.24
N LEU A 25 -5.81 8.89 -1.05
CA LEU A 25 -4.56 8.21 -0.71
C LEU A 25 -3.76 8.91 0.38
N SER A 26 -3.78 10.26 0.43
CA SER A 26 -3.00 11.01 1.41
C SER A 26 -3.53 10.88 2.84
N ARG A 27 -4.74 10.40 3.01
CA ARG A 27 -5.32 10.09 4.32
C ARG A 27 -4.89 8.68 4.72
N ILE A 28 -3.66 8.56 5.19
CA ILE A 28 -2.97 7.27 5.34
C ILE A 28 -3.45 6.38 6.49
N THR A 29 -4.43 6.85 7.28
CA THR A 29 -5.13 6.00 8.26
C THR A 29 -6.62 5.86 7.96
N LYS A 30 -7.08 6.39 6.83
CA LYS A 30 -8.44 6.20 6.32
C LYS A 30 -8.36 5.15 5.21
N LEU A 31 -8.24 3.88 5.62
CA LEU A 31 -7.94 2.76 4.73
C LEU A 31 -9.12 1.83 4.56
N ASP A 32 -10.32 2.38 4.43
CA ASP A 32 -11.54 1.62 4.18
C ASP A 32 -11.49 0.82 2.87
N TRP A 33 -10.60 1.23 1.94
CA TRP A 33 -10.38 0.53 0.68
C TRP A 33 -9.36 -0.63 0.80
N LEU A 34 -8.59 -0.67 1.87
CA LEU A 34 -7.56 -1.69 2.06
C LEU A 34 -8.21 -3.02 2.45
N GLU A 35 -7.87 -4.08 1.71
CA GLU A 35 -8.46 -5.40 1.89
C GLU A 35 -8.22 -5.94 3.30
N GLU A 36 -9.26 -6.45 3.95
CA GLU A 36 -9.21 -7.06 5.29
C GLU A 36 -8.74 -6.11 6.41
N GLN A 37 -8.72 -4.81 6.16
CA GLN A 37 -8.34 -3.84 7.18
C GLN A 37 -9.46 -3.71 8.22
N LYS A 38 -9.10 -3.84 9.49
CA LYS A 38 -10.02 -3.67 10.62
C LYS A 38 -9.97 -2.24 11.13
N SER A 39 -8.78 -1.73 11.39
CA SER A 39 -8.58 -0.36 11.89
C SER A 39 -7.17 0.12 11.59
N SER A 40 -7.00 1.43 11.60
CA SER A 40 -5.69 2.06 11.40
C SER A 40 -5.58 3.28 12.29
N LYS A 41 -4.38 3.53 12.82
CA LYS A 41 -4.15 4.70 13.67
C LYS A 41 -2.74 5.25 13.46
N PHE A 42 -2.57 6.54 13.75
CA PHE A 42 -1.25 7.14 13.77
C PHE A 42 -0.50 6.78 15.05
N LEU A 43 0.80 6.53 14.91
CA LEU A 43 1.72 6.35 16.01
C LEU A 43 2.51 7.64 16.29
N THR A 44 2.33 8.67 15.46
CA THR A 44 3.01 9.95 15.56
C THR A 44 1.98 11.08 15.58
N GLN A 45 2.40 12.26 16.06
CA GLN A 45 1.57 13.46 15.92
C GLN A 45 1.53 13.93 14.47
N LYS A 46 2.62 13.71 13.74
CA LYS A 46 2.68 14.00 12.32
C LYS A 46 1.78 13.02 11.56
N LYS A 47 0.86 13.55 10.77
CA LYS A 47 -0.18 12.77 10.10
C LYS A 47 -0.04 12.71 8.58
N TYR A 48 1.05 13.23 8.04
CA TYR A 48 1.37 13.18 6.62
C TYR A 48 2.87 13.42 6.42
N GLY A 49 3.37 13.03 5.24
CA GLY A 49 4.75 13.30 4.88
C GLY A 49 5.76 12.34 5.52
N VAL A 50 7.01 12.55 5.20
CA VAL A 50 8.11 11.71 5.72
C VAL A 50 8.16 11.79 7.24
N GLY A 51 8.28 10.62 7.87
CA GLY A 51 8.33 10.50 9.32
C GLY A 51 6.99 10.18 9.96
N ALA A 52 5.87 10.32 9.26
CA ALA A 52 4.58 9.84 9.77
C ALA A 52 4.62 8.32 9.91
N ARG A 53 4.09 7.80 11.01
CA ARG A 53 4.02 6.36 11.28
C ARG A 53 2.59 5.95 11.55
N ARG A 54 2.22 4.75 11.09
CA ARG A 54 0.87 4.22 11.29
C ARG A 54 0.93 2.76 11.71
N LEU A 55 -0.11 2.33 12.42
CA LEU A 55 -0.34 0.92 12.73
C LEU A 55 -1.62 0.50 12.05
N ILE A 56 -1.54 -0.54 11.22
CA ILE A 56 -2.69 -1.11 10.54
C ILE A 56 -3.01 -2.44 11.20
N SER A 57 -4.27 -2.60 11.64
CA SER A 57 -4.76 -3.86 12.23
C SER A 57 -5.68 -4.52 11.22
N PHE A 58 -5.49 -5.81 11.00
CA PHE A 58 -6.26 -6.60 10.04
C PHE A 58 -7.24 -7.52 10.73
N GLU A 59 -8.24 -8.00 9.98
CA GLU A 59 -9.31 -8.86 10.52
C GLU A 59 -8.77 -10.19 11.10
N ASP A 60 -7.63 -10.67 10.61
CA ASP A 60 -7.00 -11.89 11.12
C ASP A 60 -6.24 -11.68 12.43
N GLY A 61 -6.26 -10.46 12.98
CA GLY A 61 -5.57 -10.11 14.23
C GLY A 61 -4.13 -9.65 14.05
N SER A 62 -3.60 -9.67 12.83
CA SER A 62 -2.24 -9.17 12.58
C SER A 62 -2.19 -7.65 12.61
N ASN A 63 -1.03 -7.11 12.97
CA ASN A 63 -0.77 -5.67 13.03
C ASN A 63 0.51 -5.37 12.27
N VAL A 64 0.48 -4.35 11.43
CA VAL A 64 1.65 -3.92 10.65
C VAL A 64 1.97 -2.47 10.99
N GLU A 65 3.19 -2.22 11.44
CA GLU A 65 3.67 -0.86 11.66
C GLU A 65 4.42 -0.40 10.43
N GLU A 66 4.06 0.77 9.91
CA GLU A 66 4.65 1.32 8.69
C GLU A 66 5.09 2.76 8.90
N HIS A 67 6.24 3.10 8.30
CA HIS A 67 6.82 4.43 8.36
C HIS A 67 6.89 5.02 6.95
N ILE A 68 6.41 6.26 6.79
CA ILE A 68 6.50 6.97 5.51
C ILE A 68 7.94 7.47 5.35
N VAL A 69 8.56 7.07 4.23
CA VAL A 69 9.96 7.42 3.95
C VAL A 69 10.13 8.33 2.72
N GLU A 70 9.07 8.50 1.93
CA GLU A 70 9.06 9.40 0.79
C GLU A 70 7.66 9.95 0.62
N TRP A 71 7.54 11.22 0.24
CA TRP A 71 6.24 11.88 0.08
C TRP A 71 6.32 12.91 -1.02
N SER A 72 5.47 12.79 -2.02
CA SER A 72 5.39 13.74 -3.13
C SER A 72 3.92 14.04 -3.39
N THR A 73 3.48 15.25 -3.03
CA THR A 73 2.09 15.67 -3.14
C THR A 73 1.56 15.46 -4.55
N LYS A 74 0.41 14.76 -4.66
CA LYS A 74 -0.26 14.44 -5.93
C LYS A 74 0.52 13.51 -6.85
N LYS A 75 1.63 12.92 -6.35
CA LYS A 75 2.42 11.94 -7.11
C LYS A 75 2.47 10.59 -6.39
N GLY A 76 2.49 10.60 -5.06
CA GLY A 76 2.48 9.37 -4.29
C GLY A 76 3.36 9.42 -3.06
N PHE A 77 3.54 8.25 -2.43
CA PHE A 77 4.39 8.13 -1.27
C PHE A 77 4.97 6.72 -1.17
N SER A 78 6.07 6.60 -0.42
CA SER A 78 6.70 5.31 -0.15
C SER A 78 6.76 5.06 1.35
N TYR A 79 6.69 3.80 1.74
CA TYR A 79 6.72 3.41 3.14
C TYR A 79 7.46 2.10 3.32
N ILE A 80 8.00 1.90 4.53
CA ILE A 80 8.62 0.64 4.93
C ILE A 80 7.77 0.01 6.03
N ALA A 81 7.71 -1.32 6.04
CA ALA A 81 7.09 -2.06 7.13
C ALA A 81 8.17 -2.40 8.16
N ILE A 82 7.94 -2.00 9.40
CA ILE A 82 8.88 -2.22 10.50
C ILE A 82 8.61 -3.54 11.19
N THR A 83 7.34 -3.85 11.42
CA THR A 83 6.91 -5.12 12.04
C THR A 83 5.64 -5.62 11.40
N GLY A 84 5.35 -6.90 11.59
CA GLY A 84 4.05 -7.49 11.26
C GLY A 84 3.99 -8.28 9.97
N LEU A 85 5.02 -8.21 9.12
CA LEU A 85 5.10 -9.02 7.90
C LEU A 85 6.14 -10.14 8.07
N PRO A 86 5.94 -11.29 7.42
CA PRO A 86 6.89 -12.40 7.48
C PRO A 86 8.08 -12.16 6.54
N LEU A 87 8.71 -11.00 6.66
CA LEU A 87 9.77 -10.53 5.78
C LEU A 87 10.90 -9.91 6.59
N LEU A 88 12.11 -9.95 6.04
CA LEU A 88 13.26 -9.24 6.59
C LEU A 88 13.22 -7.77 6.25
N ALA A 89 12.69 -7.43 5.07
CA ALA A 89 12.58 -6.05 4.60
C ALA A 89 11.41 -5.91 3.64
N TYR A 90 10.76 -4.76 3.66
CA TYR A 90 9.64 -4.44 2.80
C TYR A 90 9.60 -2.94 2.56
N LEU A 91 9.68 -2.55 1.28
CA LEU A 91 9.55 -1.16 0.84
C LEU A 91 8.46 -1.12 -0.22
N ALA A 92 7.47 -0.27 -0.05
CA ALA A 92 6.37 -0.13 -0.99
C ALA A 92 6.19 1.32 -1.42
N THR A 93 5.71 1.50 -2.64
CA THR A 93 5.37 2.81 -3.19
C THR A 93 3.98 2.73 -3.80
N ILE A 94 3.12 3.69 -3.44
CA ILE A 94 1.86 3.91 -4.14
C ILE A 94 2.03 5.22 -4.89
N SER A 95 1.89 5.18 -6.20
CA SER A 95 2.06 6.34 -7.06
C SER A 95 0.84 6.54 -7.94
N MET A 96 0.66 7.76 -8.43
CA MET A 96 -0.44 8.09 -9.32
C MET A 96 0.07 8.92 -10.49
N LYS A 97 -0.54 8.72 -11.65
CA LYS A 97 -0.17 9.43 -12.86
C LYS A 97 -1.42 9.68 -13.69
N LYS A 98 -1.59 10.92 -14.13
CA LYS A 98 -2.65 11.29 -15.05
C LYS A 98 -2.45 10.56 -16.37
N THR A 99 -3.53 9.99 -16.91
CA THR A 99 -3.53 9.38 -18.25
C THR A 99 -4.55 10.10 -19.13
N SER A 100 -4.64 9.71 -20.39
CA SER A 100 -5.58 10.32 -21.33
C SER A 100 -7.03 10.07 -20.94
N GLY A 101 -7.94 10.93 -21.40
CA GLY A 101 -9.39 10.74 -21.21
C GLY A 101 -9.91 10.98 -19.79
N GLY A 102 -9.24 11.85 -19.03
CA GLY A 102 -9.71 12.17 -17.68
C GLY A 102 -9.58 11.02 -16.70
N ARG A 103 -8.50 10.26 -16.81
CA ARG A 103 -8.24 9.10 -15.96
C ARG A 103 -6.92 9.25 -15.21
N VAL A 104 -6.79 8.51 -14.11
CA VAL A 104 -5.58 8.45 -13.31
C VAL A 104 -5.20 6.99 -13.13
N LYS A 105 -3.94 6.68 -13.38
CA LYS A 105 -3.40 5.34 -13.12
C LYS A 105 -2.75 5.35 -11.75
N VAL A 106 -3.21 4.45 -10.87
CA VAL A 106 -2.62 4.24 -9.54
C VAL A 106 -1.85 2.94 -9.58
N THR A 107 -0.58 2.99 -9.17
CA THR A 107 0.32 1.83 -9.15
C THR A 107 0.80 1.59 -7.73
N TRP A 108 0.70 0.35 -7.28
CA TRP A 108 1.22 -0.09 -5.99
C TRP A 108 2.32 -1.10 -6.26
N GLN A 109 3.53 -0.78 -5.82
CA GLN A 109 4.72 -1.57 -6.11
C GLN A 109 5.53 -1.77 -4.83
N SER A 110 6.12 -2.95 -4.67
CA SER A 110 6.97 -3.22 -3.52
C SER A 110 8.15 -4.09 -3.89
N TYR A 111 9.19 -3.98 -3.06
CA TYR A 111 10.36 -4.85 -3.06
C TYR A 111 10.51 -5.43 -1.66
N PHE A 112 10.84 -6.70 -1.56
CA PHE A 112 10.94 -7.34 -0.26
C PHE A 112 11.97 -8.46 -0.25
N ILE A 113 12.45 -8.76 0.95
CA ILE A 113 13.44 -9.81 1.19
C ILE A 113 12.85 -10.76 2.23
N SER A 114 12.91 -12.07 1.95
CA SER A 114 12.40 -13.10 2.83
C SER A 114 13.52 -14.07 3.19
N ASN A 115 13.51 -14.55 4.44
CA ASN A 115 14.37 -15.64 4.89
C ASN A 115 13.58 -16.93 5.06
N LYS A 116 12.35 -16.97 4.58
CA LYS A 116 11.50 -18.15 4.61
C LYS A 116 11.90 -19.12 3.49
N LYS A 117 11.42 -20.37 3.59
CA LYS A 117 11.62 -21.36 2.53
C LYS A 117 10.97 -20.87 1.23
N LYS A 118 11.48 -21.35 0.12
CA LYS A 118 11.01 -20.93 -1.21
C LYS A 118 9.50 -21.06 -1.36
N LYS A 119 8.91 -22.14 -0.88
CA LYS A 119 7.46 -22.37 -0.95
C LYS A 119 6.69 -21.26 -0.24
N GLU A 120 7.10 -20.92 0.99
CA GLU A 120 6.47 -19.86 1.79
C GLU A 120 6.66 -18.49 1.13
N PHE A 121 7.84 -18.23 0.58
CA PHE A 121 8.12 -17.00 -0.15
C PHE A 121 7.21 -16.85 -1.37
N LEU A 122 7.03 -17.91 -2.15
CA LEU A 122 6.16 -17.86 -3.34
C LEU A 122 4.70 -17.68 -2.96
N GLU A 123 4.25 -18.34 -1.89
CA GLU A 123 2.88 -18.18 -1.37
C GLU A 123 2.64 -16.74 -0.91
N PHE A 124 3.60 -16.15 -0.21
CA PHE A 124 3.46 -14.76 0.25
C PHE A 124 3.46 -13.79 -0.92
N SER A 125 4.32 -14.01 -1.93
CA SER A 125 4.36 -13.18 -3.13
C SER A 125 3.01 -13.19 -3.86
N LYS A 126 2.41 -14.37 -3.98
CA LYS A 126 1.08 -14.52 -4.59
C LYS A 126 0.01 -13.80 -3.76
N PHE A 127 0.03 -14.00 -2.45
CA PHE A 127 -0.88 -13.32 -1.53
C PHE A 127 -0.79 -11.80 -1.69
N LEU A 128 0.42 -11.26 -1.71
CA LEU A 128 0.65 -9.83 -1.77
C LEU A 128 0.11 -9.21 -3.06
N ASN A 129 0.33 -9.89 -4.21
CA ASN A 129 -0.20 -9.44 -5.48
C ASN A 129 -1.73 -9.45 -5.50
N GLN A 130 -2.34 -10.47 -4.92
CA GLN A 130 -3.81 -10.55 -4.80
C GLN A 130 -4.35 -9.47 -3.87
N PHE A 131 -3.66 -9.23 -2.77
CA PHE A 131 -4.01 -8.19 -1.80
C PHE A 131 -3.99 -6.80 -2.45
N TYR A 132 -2.96 -6.50 -3.23
CA TYR A 132 -2.88 -5.24 -3.98
C TYR A 132 -4.00 -5.13 -5.00
N THR A 133 -4.28 -6.20 -5.73
CA THR A 133 -5.34 -6.20 -6.75
C THR A 133 -6.71 -5.89 -6.13
N LYS A 134 -7.05 -6.58 -5.04
CA LYS A 134 -8.34 -6.40 -4.37
C LYS A 134 -8.46 -5.01 -3.76
N SER A 135 -7.40 -4.54 -3.09
CA SER A 135 -7.39 -3.21 -2.48
C SER A 135 -7.53 -2.10 -3.52
N LEU A 136 -6.82 -2.21 -4.64
CA LEU A 136 -6.90 -1.20 -5.71
C LEU A 136 -8.29 -1.20 -6.37
N ARG A 137 -8.93 -2.35 -6.50
CA ARG A 137 -10.31 -2.43 -6.98
C ARG A 137 -11.28 -1.73 -6.04
N ASN A 138 -11.09 -1.91 -4.74
CA ASN A 138 -11.89 -1.24 -3.72
C ASN A 138 -11.69 0.28 -3.81
N LEU A 139 -10.46 0.72 -3.95
CA LEU A 139 -10.12 2.13 -4.10
C LEU A 139 -10.83 2.74 -5.32
N LYS A 140 -10.75 2.05 -6.46
CA LYS A 140 -11.42 2.47 -7.70
C LYS A 140 -12.93 2.59 -7.49
N SER A 141 -13.55 1.57 -6.90
CA SER A 141 -14.99 1.57 -6.62
C SER A 141 -15.39 2.74 -5.73
N ASP A 142 -14.63 2.97 -4.67
CA ASP A 142 -14.92 4.04 -3.71
C ASP A 142 -14.86 5.42 -4.38
N ILE A 143 -13.85 5.64 -5.21
CA ILE A 143 -13.67 6.94 -5.86
C ILE A 143 -14.71 7.15 -6.97
N GLU A 144 -14.98 6.11 -7.77
CA GLU A 144 -15.92 6.24 -8.92
C GLU A 144 -17.39 6.34 -8.50
N ARG A 145 -17.73 5.92 -7.27
CA ARG A 145 -19.09 6.07 -6.74
C ARG A 145 -19.42 7.49 -6.31
N ASN A 146 -18.44 8.30 -6.04
CA ASN A 146 -18.62 9.65 -5.51
C ASN A 146 -18.60 10.71 -6.59
#